data_d3726859fa8ecbc173860e908dc6937f
#
_entry.id   d3726859fa8ecbc173860e908dc6937f
#
_cell.length_a   1.000
_cell.length_b   1.000
_cell.length_c   1.000
_cell.angle_alpha   90.00
_cell.angle_beta   90.00
_cell.angle_gamma   90.00
#
_symmetry.space_group_name_H-M   'P 1'
#
loop_
_entity.id
_entity.type
_entity.pdbx_description
1 polymer ?
#
loop_
_entity_poly.entity_id
_entity_poly.type
_entity_poly.pdbx_seq_one_letter_code
_entity_poly.pdbx_strand_id
1 'polypeptide(L)'
;MEALYGILFIVGGAIVALIGFIFVVLFGRYFKLWLRAVVTRAKVGPFSLVTMSLRKVNPQVIVDAKIMAVQSGLPVVSTGAFEAHYLAGGNIRNVVRALIAAQRADLDLNWETATAIDLAGRNVLEAVQTSVDPKVIDCPDARRHGRSTLDGVAKDGIQLKARARVTVRTNLRQLVGGATEETVIARVGEGIVSAIGSCESHKDVLANPKLIAQTVLNKGLDSQTAYEIVSIDIADIDVGANVGARLQADQAEADMRIAKAKAEERRALAVADDQEMKALTQENQAKVVLAEAEIPKAMADAYRSGGLRAKEVAGNGQAG
;
A
#
# COMPACT_ATOMS: atom_id res chain seq x y z
N MET A 1 -60.11 -24.14 -53.28
CA MET A 1 -58.95 -23.17 -53.19
C MET A 1 -59.38 -21.80 -52.67
N GLU A 2 -60.56 -21.29 -53.06
CA GLU A 2 -61.03 -19.96 -52.60
C GLU A 2 -61.26 -19.82 -51.11
N ALA A 3 -61.80 -20.91 -50.46
CA ALA A 3 -62.02 -20.91 -49.00
C ALA A 3 -60.65 -20.77 -48.21
N LEU A 4 -59.59 -21.37 -48.75
CA LEU A 4 -58.26 -21.31 -48.12
C LEU A 4 -57.66 -19.92 -48.20
N TYR A 5 -57.85 -19.23 -49.33
CA TYR A 5 -57.41 -17.82 -49.48
C TYR A 5 -58.22 -16.87 -48.59
N GLY A 6 -59.54 -17.13 -48.40
CA GLY A 6 -60.39 -16.37 -47.49
C GLY A 6 -59.99 -16.49 -46.05
N ILE A 7 -59.60 -17.69 -45.56
CA ILE A 7 -59.15 -17.94 -44.22
C ILE A 7 -57.72 -17.25 -44.01
N LEU A 8 -56.85 -17.36 -45.00
CA LEU A 8 -55.53 -16.75 -44.96
C LEU A 8 -55.65 -15.23 -44.87
N PHE A 9 -56.59 -14.62 -45.58
CA PHE A 9 -56.80 -13.15 -45.55
C PHE A 9 -57.40 -12.69 -44.22
N ILE A 10 -58.29 -13.44 -43.60
CA ILE A 10 -58.87 -13.15 -42.29
C ILE A 10 -57.82 -13.32 -41.20
N VAL A 11 -56.95 -14.34 -41.20
CA VAL A 11 -55.88 -14.57 -40.25
C VAL A 11 -54.81 -13.49 -40.41
N GLY A 12 -54.42 -13.14 -41.64
CA GLY A 12 -53.51 -12.04 -41.92
C GLY A 12 -54.02 -10.69 -41.39
N GLY A 13 -55.31 -10.39 -41.64
CA GLY A 13 -55.98 -9.20 -41.13
C GLY A 13 -56.01 -9.13 -39.58
N ALA A 14 -56.31 -10.28 -38.94
CA ALA A 14 -56.32 -10.37 -37.49
C ALA A 14 -54.92 -10.15 -36.87
N ILE A 15 -53.86 -10.68 -37.50
CA ILE A 15 -52.47 -10.46 -37.05
C ILE A 15 -52.08 -8.99 -37.17
N VAL A 16 -52.43 -8.35 -38.31
CA VAL A 16 -52.13 -6.91 -38.51
C VAL A 16 -52.90 -6.05 -37.49
N ALA A 17 -54.18 -6.36 -37.23
CA ALA A 17 -54.99 -5.68 -36.22
C ALA A 17 -54.42 -5.86 -34.80
N LEU A 18 -53.97 -7.07 -34.48
CA LEU A 18 -53.32 -7.35 -33.18
C LEU A 18 -52.01 -6.56 -33.02
N ILE A 19 -51.17 -6.54 -34.05
CA ILE A 19 -49.92 -5.77 -34.04
C ILE A 19 -50.22 -4.25 -33.90
N GLY A 20 -51.22 -3.76 -34.65
CA GLY A 20 -51.67 -2.36 -34.53
C GLY A 20 -52.19 -2.02 -33.15
N PHE A 21 -52.96 -2.88 -32.54
CA PHE A 21 -53.45 -2.70 -31.15
C PHE A 21 -52.34 -2.69 -30.14
N ILE A 22 -51.37 -3.61 -30.22
CA ILE A 22 -50.17 -3.62 -29.35
C ILE A 22 -49.38 -2.32 -29.52
N PHE A 23 -49.21 -1.84 -30.76
CA PHE A 23 -48.52 -0.59 -31.05
C PHE A 23 -49.22 0.62 -30.43
N VAL A 24 -50.56 0.71 -30.54
CA VAL A 24 -51.36 1.79 -29.93
C VAL A 24 -51.25 1.78 -28.42
N VAL A 25 -51.31 0.62 -27.77
CA VAL A 25 -51.15 0.50 -26.30
C VAL A 25 -49.75 0.90 -25.86
N LEU A 26 -48.72 0.43 -26.53
CA LEU A 26 -47.31 0.80 -26.23
C LEU A 26 -47.08 2.29 -26.47
N PHE A 27 -47.56 2.82 -27.59
CA PHE A 27 -47.45 4.24 -27.89
C PHE A 27 -48.16 5.12 -26.85
N GLY A 28 -49.39 4.77 -26.46
CA GLY A 28 -50.15 5.48 -25.43
C GLY A 28 -49.41 5.52 -24.09
N ARG A 29 -48.72 4.42 -23.73
CA ARG A 29 -47.91 4.36 -22.50
C ARG A 29 -46.72 5.34 -22.52
N TYR A 30 -46.09 5.56 -23.69
CA TYR A 30 -44.90 6.45 -23.83
C TYR A 30 -45.26 7.81 -24.41
N PHE A 31 -46.51 8.11 -24.75
CA PHE A 31 -46.92 9.36 -25.35
C PHE A 31 -46.59 10.58 -24.49
N LYS A 32 -46.85 10.49 -23.17
CA LYS A 32 -46.51 11.56 -22.22
C LYS A 32 -44.99 11.85 -22.17
N LEU A 33 -44.16 10.80 -22.24
CA LEU A 33 -42.70 10.92 -22.28
C LEU A 33 -42.21 11.53 -23.58
N TRP A 34 -42.80 11.10 -24.70
CA TRP A 34 -42.50 11.63 -26.02
C TRP A 34 -42.86 13.11 -26.12
N LEU A 35 -44.05 13.49 -25.63
CA LEU A 35 -44.49 14.88 -25.63
C LEU A 35 -43.54 15.79 -24.85
N ARG A 36 -43.09 15.34 -23.69
CA ARG A 36 -42.06 16.05 -22.90
C ARG A 36 -40.73 16.20 -23.67
N ALA A 37 -40.29 15.16 -24.36
CA ALA A 37 -39.08 15.19 -25.15
C ALA A 37 -39.17 16.17 -26.35
N VAL A 38 -40.37 16.24 -27.02
CA VAL A 38 -40.62 17.16 -28.14
C VAL A 38 -40.64 18.62 -27.67
N VAL A 39 -41.41 18.91 -26.61
CA VAL A 39 -41.50 20.26 -26.04
C VAL A 39 -40.12 20.82 -25.63
N THR A 40 -39.28 19.95 -25.08
CA THR A 40 -37.91 20.31 -24.64
C THR A 40 -36.86 20.23 -25.74
N ARG A 41 -37.24 19.95 -26.99
CA ARG A 41 -36.34 19.81 -28.16
C ARG A 41 -35.26 18.73 -27.98
N ALA A 42 -35.53 17.70 -27.17
CA ALA A 42 -34.56 16.65 -26.89
C ALA A 42 -34.36 15.65 -28.06
N LYS A 43 -35.06 15.82 -29.19
CA LYS A 43 -34.93 15.01 -30.42
C LYS A 43 -34.97 13.51 -30.19
N VAL A 44 -35.96 13.02 -29.43
CA VAL A 44 -36.21 11.59 -29.23
C VAL A 44 -37.46 11.20 -30.05
N GLY A 45 -37.28 10.25 -30.97
CA GLY A 45 -38.38 9.76 -31.79
C GLY A 45 -39.32 8.84 -30.99
N PRO A 46 -40.64 8.80 -31.32
CA PRO A 46 -41.58 7.94 -30.60
C PRO A 46 -41.27 6.43 -30.80
N PHE A 47 -40.79 6.07 -31.98
CA PHE A 47 -40.36 4.71 -32.28
C PHE A 47 -39.11 4.28 -31.46
N SER A 48 -38.20 5.22 -31.21
CA SER A 48 -37.04 4.97 -30.37
C SER A 48 -37.41 4.59 -28.92
N LEU A 49 -38.47 5.17 -28.36
CA LEU A 49 -38.95 4.83 -27.02
C LEU A 49 -39.45 3.37 -26.90
N VAL A 50 -40.12 2.90 -27.96
CA VAL A 50 -40.60 1.50 -28.03
C VAL A 50 -39.40 0.53 -28.16
N THR A 51 -38.43 0.84 -29.03
CA THR A 51 -37.22 0.02 -29.23
C THR A 51 -36.35 -0.03 -28.00
N MET A 52 -36.22 1.08 -27.23
CA MET A 52 -35.57 1.08 -25.93
C MET A 52 -36.19 0.10 -24.94
N SER A 53 -37.54 0.09 -24.88
CA SER A 53 -38.27 -0.82 -24.01
C SER A 53 -38.00 -2.29 -24.36
N LEU A 54 -37.96 -2.60 -25.66
CA LEU A 54 -37.66 -3.96 -26.16
C LEU A 54 -36.19 -4.37 -25.79
N ARG A 55 -35.27 -3.43 -25.75
CA ARG A 55 -33.88 -3.67 -25.36
C ARG A 55 -33.66 -3.67 -23.84
N LYS A 56 -34.72 -3.65 -23.02
CA LYS A 56 -34.65 -3.56 -21.55
C LYS A 56 -34.00 -2.28 -21.02
N VAL A 57 -33.99 -1.23 -21.83
CA VAL A 57 -33.54 0.10 -21.40
C VAL A 57 -34.75 0.86 -20.87
N ASN A 58 -34.62 1.53 -19.72
CA ASN A 58 -35.71 2.34 -19.18
C ASN A 58 -35.79 3.69 -19.94
N PRO A 59 -36.84 3.89 -20.80
CA PRO A 59 -36.93 5.11 -21.62
C PRO A 59 -37.02 6.39 -20.79
N GLN A 60 -37.61 6.30 -19.60
CA GLN A 60 -37.76 7.47 -18.72
C GLN A 60 -36.41 8.03 -18.28
N VAL A 61 -35.47 7.15 -17.90
CA VAL A 61 -34.12 7.56 -17.45
C VAL A 61 -33.37 8.24 -18.59
N ILE A 62 -33.45 7.68 -19.81
CA ILE A 62 -32.78 8.23 -21.00
C ILE A 62 -33.37 9.60 -21.39
N VAL A 63 -34.70 9.69 -21.44
CA VAL A 63 -35.40 10.93 -21.82
C VAL A 63 -35.14 12.04 -20.80
N ASP A 64 -35.26 11.74 -19.50
CA ASP A 64 -35.03 12.73 -18.45
C ASP A 64 -33.58 13.24 -18.48
N ALA A 65 -32.60 12.33 -18.64
CA ALA A 65 -31.19 12.69 -18.77
C ALA A 65 -30.92 13.55 -20.01
N LYS A 66 -31.53 13.18 -21.15
CA LYS A 66 -31.38 13.95 -22.39
C LYS A 66 -32.04 15.32 -22.32
N ILE A 67 -33.19 15.44 -21.67
CA ILE A 67 -33.85 16.71 -21.38
C ILE A 67 -32.92 17.60 -20.54
N MET A 68 -32.35 17.05 -19.46
CA MET A 68 -31.39 17.81 -18.61
C MET A 68 -30.19 18.30 -19.41
N ALA A 69 -29.63 17.44 -20.28
CA ALA A 69 -28.48 17.81 -21.11
C ALA A 69 -28.81 18.95 -22.07
N VAL A 70 -29.96 18.88 -22.80
CA VAL A 70 -30.39 19.89 -23.75
C VAL A 70 -30.75 21.21 -23.07
N GLN A 71 -31.44 21.15 -21.92
CA GLN A 71 -31.81 22.37 -21.17
C GLN A 71 -30.58 23.08 -20.56
N SER A 72 -29.53 22.34 -20.29
CA SER A 72 -28.27 22.92 -19.78
C SER A 72 -27.32 23.38 -20.89
N GLY A 73 -27.68 23.22 -22.16
CA GLY A 73 -26.84 23.64 -23.28
C GLY A 73 -25.64 22.77 -23.59
N LEU A 74 -25.64 21.52 -23.07
CA LEU A 74 -24.58 20.57 -23.37
C LEU A 74 -24.55 20.20 -24.87
N PRO A 75 -23.36 19.87 -25.43
CA PRO A 75 -23.26 19.33 -26.79
C PRO A 75 -24.22 18.17 -27.01
N VAL A 76 -24.80 18.08 -28.21
CA VAL A 76 -25.81 17.07 -28.53
C VAL A 76 -25.19 15.69 -28.56
N VAL A 77 -25.40 14.91 -27.49
CA VAL A 77 -25.05 13.52 -27.44
C VAL A 77 -26.15 12.67 -28.08
N SER A 78 -25.77 11.65 -28.84
CA SER A 78 -26.71 10.76 -29.50
C SER A 78 -27.51 9.93 -28.50
N THR A 79 -28.77 9.63 -28.80
CA THR A 79 -29.62 8.76 -27.94
C THR A 79 -28.99 7.38 -27.77
N GLY A 80 -28.35 6.85 -28.83
CA GLY A 80 -27.63 5.57 -28.77
C GLY A 80 -26.46 5.55 -27.79
N ALA A 81 -25.74 6.68 -27.60
CA ALA A 81 -24.67 6.77 -26.61
C ALA A 81 -25.21 6.67 -25.17
N PHE A 82 -26.37 7.26 -24.89
CA PHE A 82 -27.06 7.11 -23.61
C PHE A 82 -27.51 5.66 -23.38
N GLU A 83 -28.10 5.02 -24.42
CA GLU A 83 -28.51 3.61 -24.35
C GLU A 83 -27.32 2.68 -24.08
N ALA A 84 -26.22 2.87 -24.81
CA ALA A 84 -25.00 2.06 -24.66
C ALA A 84 -24.44 2.16 -23.23
N HIS A 85 -24.36 3.38 -22.70
CA HIS A 85 -23.87 3.60 -21.33
C HIS A 85 -24.80 2.96 -20.28
N TYR A 86 -26.13 3.06 -20.48
CA TYR A 86 -27.10 2.42 -19.61
C TYR A 86 -26.96 0.89 -19.61
N LEU A 87 -26.82 0.29 -20.79
CA LEU A 87 -26.65 -1.17 -20.93
C LEU A 87 -25.33 -1.66 -20.38
N ALA A 88 -24.29 -0.82 -20.39
CA ALA A 88 -23.01 -1.10 -19.74
C ALA A 88 -23.08 -1.01 -18.20
N GLY A 89 -24.25 -0.67 -17.63
CA GLY A 89 -24.44 -0.56 -16.17
C GLY A 89 -24.06 0.81 -15.58
N GLY A 90 -23.79 1.80 -16.41
CA GLY A 90 -23.43 3.14 -15.96
C GLY A 90 -24.60 3.98 -15.44
N ASN A 91 -24.29 4.98 -14.62
CA ASN A 91 -25.23 5.91 -14.02
C ASN A 91 -25.39 7.19 -14.88
N ILE A 92 -26.23 7.14 -15.90
CA ILE A 92 -26.46 8.23 -16.84
C ILE A 92 -26.79 9.55 -16.14
N ARG A 93 -27.66 9.51 -15.13
CA ARG A 93 -28.09 10.71 -14.42
C ARG A 93 -26.94 11.40 -13.71
N ASN A 94 -26.02 10.64 -13.13
CA ASN A 94 -24.83 11.12 -12.48
C ASN A 94 -23.84 11.74 -13.49
N VAL A 95 -23.63 11.05 -14.62
CA VAL A 95 -22.78 11.52 -15.71
C VAL A 95 -23.27 12.84 -16.29
N VAL A 96 -24.57 12.96 -16.58
CA VAL A 96 -25.13 14.21 -17.12
C VAL A 96 -25.03 15.35 -16.13
N ARG A 97 -25.29 15.12 -14.83
CA ARG A 97 -25.09 16.13 -13.80
C ARG A 97 -23.64 16.58 -13.68
N ALA A 98 -22.71 15.64 -13.78
CA ALA A 98 -21.28 15.93 -13.76
C ALA A 98 -20.86 16.79 -14.97
N LEU A 99 -21.35 16.47 -16.18
CA LEU A 99 -21.09 17.25 -17.38
C LEU A 99 -21.67 18.67 -17.28
N ILE A 100 -22.87 18.82 -16.72
CA ILE A 100 -23.47 20.14 -16.47
C ILE A 100 -22.63 20.96 -15.48
N ALA A 101 -22.17 20.32 -14.40
CA ALA A 101 -21.32 20.95 -13.41
C ALA A 101 -19.96 21.36 -14.02
N ALA A 102 -19.35 20.46 -14.79
CA ALA A 102 -18.08 20.70 -15.49
C ALA A 102 -18.19 21.88 -16.48
N GLN A 103 -19.27 21.93 -17.29
CA GLN A 103 -19.50 23.04 -18.22
C GLN A 103 -19.67 24.38 -17.49
N ARG A 104 -20.38 24.39 -16.35
CA ARG A 104 -20.56 25.61 -15.55
C ARG A 104 -19.28 26.10 -14.88
N ALA A 105 -18.38 25.17 -14.58
CA ALA A 105 -17.08 25.43 -13.97
C ALA A 105 -15.95 25.64 -15.01
N ASP A 106 -16.29 25.66 -16.31
CA ASP A 106 -15.34 25.78 -17.45
C ASP A 106 -14.24 24.70 -17.41
N LEU A 107 -14.63 23.49 -17.02
CA LEU A 107 -13.75 22.32 -16.98
C LEU A 107 -13.87 21.52 -18.29
N ASP A 108 -12.74 21.10 -18.84
CA ASP A 108 -12.67 20.26 -20.03
C ASP A 108 -13.04 18.80 -19.71
N LEU A 109 -14.34 18.50 -19.73
CA LEU A 109 -14.87 17.14 -19.53
C LEU A 109 -15.81 16.80 -20.69
N ASN A 110 -15.41 15.85 -21.52
CA ASN A 110 -16.23 15.34 -22.61
C ASN A 110 -17.07 14.13 -22.17
N TRP A 111 -18.06 13.76 -23.03
CA TRP A 111 -18.93 12.62 -22.78
C TRP A 111 -18.16 11.30 -22.62
N GLU A 112 -17.16 11.07 -23.48
CA GLU A 112 -16.40 9.82 -23.49
C GLU A 112 -15.60 9.64 -22.21
N THR A 113 -14.91 10.69 -21.75
CA THR A 113 -14.16 10.67 -20.48
C THR A 113 -15.11 10.50 -19.29
N ALA A 114 -16.24 11.23 -19.27
CA ALA A 114 -17.20 11.11 -18.17
C ALA A 114 -17.81 9.71 -18.06
N THR A 115 -18.16 9.08 -19.19
CA THR A 115 -18.66 7.69 -19.21
C THR A 115 -17.60 6.67 -18.84
N ALA A 116 -16.34 6.88 -19.26
CA ALA A 116 -15.23 6.02 -18.90
C ALA A 116 -14.95 6.04 -17.37
N ILE A 117 -15.00 7.23 -16.75
CA ILE A 117 -14.86 7.40 -15.30
C ILE A 117 -15.97 6.65 -14.55
N ASP A 118 -17.23 6.81 -14.99
CA ASP A 118 -18.40 6.17 -14.35
C ASP A 118 -18.32 4.63 -14.47
N LEU A 119 -17.98 4.10 -15.65
CA LEU A 119 -17.79 2.66 -15.86
C LEU A 119 -16.58 2.09 -15.13
N ALA A 120 -15.57 2.90 -14.83
CA ALA A 120 -14.48 2.53 -13.95
C ALA A 120 -14.88 2.47 -12.45
N GLY A 121 -16.17 2.71 -12.14
CA GLY A 121 -16.72 2.66 -10.79
C GLY A 121 -16.43 3.90 -9.94
N ARG A 122 -15.99 4.99 -10.54
CA ARG A 122 -15.72 6.25 -9.83
C ARG A 122 -16.89 7.23 -9.96
N ASN A 123 -17.10 8.03 -8.92
CA ASN A 123 -18.15 9.03 -8.91
C ASN A 123 -17.74 10.28 -9.69
N VAL A 124 -18.21 10.41 -10.93
CA VAL A 124 -17.88 11.53 -11.83
C VAL A 124 -18.31 12.87 -11.24
N LEU A 125 -19.48 12.94 -10.61
CA LEU A 125 -20.00 14.19 -10.04
C LEU A 125 -19.15 14.68 -8.88
N GLU A 126 -18.76 13.77 -7.99
CA GLU A 126 -17.85 14.08 -6.87
C GLU A 126 -16.47 14.51 -7.38
N ALA A 127 -15.97 13.86 -8.43
CA ALA A 127 -14.70 14.22 -9.05
C ALA A 127 -14.71 15.64 -9.61
N VAL A 128 -15.78 16.04 -10.29
CA VAL A 128 -15.95 17.42 -10.80
C VAL A 128 -16.06 18.40 -9.63
N GLN A 129 -16.83 18.09 -8.60
CA GLN A 129 -16.94 18.94 -7.41
C GLN A 129 -15.59 19.14 -6.73
N THR A 130 -14.82 18.08 -6.50
CA THR A 130 -13.49 18.15 -5.88
C THR A 130 -12.45 18.82 -6.78
N SER A 131 -12.67 18.87 -8.11
CA SER A 131 -11.83 19.63 -9.02
C SER A 131 -12.04 21.14 -8.89
N VAL A 132 -13.26 21.57 -8.56
CA VAL A 132 -13.64 22.99 -8.35
C VAL A 132 -13.40 23.42 -6.91
N ASP A 133 -13.79 22.58 -5.97
CA ASP A 133 -13.69 22.80 -4.52
C ASP A 133 -12.71 21.78 -3.92
N PRO A 134 -11.44 22.18 -3.69
CA PRO A 134 -10.42 21.27 -3.19
C PRO A 134 -10.80 20.66 -1.86
N LYS A 135 -10.54 19.35 -1.72
CA LYS A 135 -10.82 18.57 -0.51
C LYS A 135 -9.59 18.54 0.40
N VAL A 136 -9.81 18.69 1.70
CA VAL A 136 -8.75 18.52 2.71
C VAL A 136 -8.78 17.08 3.23
N ILE A 137 -7.62 16.44 3.22
CA ILE A 137 -7.40 15.08 3.67
C ILE A 137 -6.40 15.10 4.82
N ASP A 138 -6.72 14.40 5.92
CA ASP A 138 -5.80 14.24 7.04
C ASP A 138 -4.74 13.16 6.74
N CYS A 139 -3.50 13.44 7.05
CA CYS A 139 -2.39 12.51 6.91
C CYS A 139 -1.66 12.35 8.26
N PRO A 140 -1.75 11.15 8.89
CA PRO A 140 -2.44 9.94 8.47
C PRO A 140 -3.96 10.02 8.70
N ASP A 141 -4.75 9.21 7.98
CA ASP A 141 -6.18 9.06 8.22
C ASP A 141 -6.40 8.16 9.46
N ALA A 142 -6.72 8.78 10.58
CA ALA A 142 -6.94 8.09 11.85
C ALA A 142 -8.13 7.11 11.80
N ARG A 143 -9.12 7.36 10.93
CA ARG A 143 -10.32 6.51 10.81
C ARG A 143 -10.02 5.17 10.16
N ARG A 144 -9.06 5.13 9.24
CA ARG A 144 -8.71 3.92 8.48
C ARG A 144 -7.54 3.15 9.08
N HIS A 145 -6.53 3.85 9.60
CA HIS A 145 -5.27 3.24 10.04
C HIS A 145 -5.11 3.15 11.55
N GLY A 146 -6.02 3.72 12.35
CA GLY A 146 -5.96 3.73 13.81
C GLY A 146 -4.77 4.53 14.38
N ARG A 147 -3.89 5.06 13.55
CA ARG A 147 -2.78 5.94 13.93
C ARG A 147 -3.16 7.38 13.62
N SER A 148 -2.95 8.26 14.59
CA SER A 148 -3.28 9.68 14.44
C SER A 148 -2.07 10.55 14.08
N THR A 149 -0.86 9.99 14.08
CA THR A 149 0.40 10.70 13.84
C THR A 149 1.33 9.91 12.93
N LEU A 150 2.17 10.64 12.20
CA LEU A 150 3.32 10.12 11.45
C LEU A 150 4.54 10.22 12.35
N ASP A 151 5.22 9.10 12.57
CA ASP A 151 6.40 9.05 13.43
C ASP A 151 7.66 9.10 12.56
N GLY A 152 8.44 10.15 12.69
CA GLY A 152 9.75 10.33 12.04
C GLY A 152 10.85 10.52 13.08
N VAL A 153 12.06 10.07 12.79
CA VAL A 153 13.23 10.28 13.65
C VAL A 153 14.21 11.18 12.93
N ALA A 154 14.56 12.30 13.54
CA ALA A 154 15.58 13.21 13.03
C ALA A 154 16.99 12.61 13.25
N LYS A 155 18.03 13.19 12.61
CA LYS A 155 19.40 12.66 12.72
C LYS A 155 19.97 12.73 14.14
N ASP A 156 19.47 13.63 14.97
CA ASP A 156 19.81 13.74 16.40
C ASP A 156 19.21 12.60 17.26
N GLY A 157 18.46 11.67 16.65
CA GLY A 157 17.88 10.52 17.31
C GLY A 157 16.57 10.80 18.05
N ILE A 158 16.01 12.01 17.93
CA ILE A 158 14.73 12.36 18.56
C ILE A 158 13.57 12.06 17.62
N GLN A 159 12.59 11.32 18.14
CA GLN A 159 11.36 11.02 17.44
C GLN A 159 10.46 12.26 17.43
N LEU A 160 9.92 12.58 16.25
CA LEU A 160 8.89 13.59 16.05
C LEU A 160 7.62 12.92 15.58
N LYS A 161 6.50 13.35 16.13
CA LYS A 161 5.15 12.90 15.75
C LYS A 161 4.47 14.05 15.04
N ALA A 162 4.35 13.92 13.72
CA ALA A 162 3.75 14.94 12.88
C ALA A 162 2.33 14.57 12.48
N ARG A 163 1.47 15.57 12.33
CA ARG A 163 0.16 15.47 11.70
C ARG A 163 0.07 16.50 10.60
N ALA A 164 -0.29 16.07 9.40
CA ALA A 164 -0.41 16.96 8.26
C ALA A 164 -1.83 16.94 7.68
N ARG A 165 -2.21 18.04 7.05
CA ARG A 165 -3.40 18.19 6.22
C ARG A 165 -2.98 18.44 4.79
N VAL A 166 -3.51 17.67 3.89
CA VAL A 166 -3.20 17.77 2.47
C VAL A 166 -4.43 18.26 1.74
N THR A 167 -4.32 19.41 1.10
CA THR A 167 -5.37 19.92 0.22
C THR A 167 -5.14 19.38 -1.17
N VAL A 168 -6.12 18.64 -1.68
CA VAL A 168 -6.05 18.00 -2.99
C VAL A 168 -7.21 18.44 -3.88
N ARG A 169 -6.98 18.50 -5.17
CA ARG A 169 -8.01 18.62 -6.19
C ARG A 169 -7.96 17.45 -7.14
N THR A 170 -9.11 17.07 -7.71
CA THR A 170 -9.16 15.96 -8.65
C THR A 170 -8.65 16.39 -10.03
N ASN A 171 -7.75 15.62 -10.61
CA ASN A 171 -7.33 15.74 -11.99
C ASN A 171 -8.19 14.83 -12.87
N LEU A 172 -9.18 15.40 -13.56
CA LEU A 172 -10.16 14.67 -14.36
C LEU A 172 -9.51 13.86 -15.50
N ARG A 173 -8.37 14.31 -16.03
CA ARG A 173 -7.66 13.61 -17.12
C ARG A 173 -6.96 12.34 -16.64
N GLN A 174 -6.52 12.32 -15.38
CA GLN A 174 -5.80 11.20 -14.77
C GLN A 174 -6.70 10.36 -13.89
N LEU A 175 -8.00 10.65 -13.83
CA LEU A 175 -8.93 9.95 -12.97
C LEU A 175 -9.11 8.47 -13.38
N VAL A 176 -9.08 8.18 -14.69
CA VAL A 176 -9.10 6.80 -15.21
C VAL A 176 -7.66 6.26 -15.18
N GLY A 177 -7.45 5.21 -14.39
CA GLY A 177 -6.12 4.58 -14.22
C GLY A 177 -5.20 5.24 -13.19
N GLY A 178 -5.52 6.43 -12.68
CA GLY A 178 -4.76 7.08 -11.63
C GLY A 178 -4.96 6.45 -10.25
N ALA A 179 -3.94 6.53 -9.41
CA ALA A 179 -3.98 6.01 -8.05
C ALA A 179 -5.00 6.73 -7.15
N THR A 180 -5.45 6.05 -6.12
CA THR A 180 -6.49 6.53 -5.19
C THR A 180 -5.97 7.53 -4.17
N GLU A 181 -6.89 8.14 -3.42
CA GLU A 181 -6.61 9.02 -2.27
C GLU A 181 -5.65 8.37 -1.26
N GLU A 182 -5.79 7.08 -1.02
CA GLU A 182 -4.92 6.32 -0.11
C GLU A 182 -3.45 6.33 -0.53
N THR A 183 -3.21 6.25 -1.84
CA THR A 183 -1.85 6.32 -2.39
C THR A 183 -1.23 7.70 -2.18
N VAL A 184 -2.02 8.77 -2.32
CA VAL A 184 -1.56 10.14 -2.04
C VAL A 184 -1.20 10.28 -0.56
N ILE A 185 -2.07 9.83 0.35
CA ILE A 185 -1.82 9.84 1.80
C ILE A 185 -0.53 9.08 2.13
N ALA A 186 -0.36 7.88 1.57
CA ALA A 186 0.83 7.06 1.81
C ALA A 186 2.12 7.74 1.32
N ARG A 187 2.12 8.27 0.09
CA ARG A 187 3.28 8.96 -0.48
C ARG A 187 3.63 10.24 0.27
N VAL A 188 2.62 11.03 0.64
CA VAL A 188 2.84 12.25 1.44
C VAL A 188 3.37 11.89 2.82
N GLY A 189 2.80 10.85 3.47
CA GLY A 189 3.29 10.36 4.75
C GLY A 189 4.75 9.92 4.69
N GLU A 190 5.13 9.12 3.67
CA GLU A 190 6.51 8.74 3.41
C GLU A 190 7.41 9.95 3.15
N GLY A 191 6.92 10.91 2.34
CA GLY A 191 7.62 12.14 2.06
C GLY A 191 7.93 12.96 3.31
N ILE A 192 6.95 13.09 4.23
CA ILE A 192 7.11 13.80 5.50
C ILE A 192 8.11 13.08 6.41
N VAL A 193 7.99 11.77 6.58
CA VAL A 193 8.92 10.96 7.39
C VAL A 193 10.34 11.06 6.83
N SER A 194 10.50 10.97 5.51
CA SER A 194 11.79 11.13 4.82
C SER A 194 12.37 12.56 5.01
N ALA A 195 11.53 13.60 4.95
CA ALA A 195 11.95 14.97 5.17
C ALA A 195 12.41 15.20 6.61
N ILE A 196 11.67 14.67 7.61
CA ILE A 196 12.08 14.72 9.02
C ILE A 196 13.42 14.00 9.20
N GLY A 197 13.60 12.80 8.64
CA GLY A 197 14.84 12.02 8.74
C GLY A 197 16.05 12.68 8.06
N SER A 198 15.84 13.61 7.14
CA SER A 198 16.91 14.37 6.50
C SER A 198 17.38 15.58 7.30
N CYS A 199 16.58 16.06 8.27
CA CYS A 199 16.92 17.21 9.12
C CYS A 199 17.99 16.84 10.15
N GLU A 200 18.92 17.77 10.38
CA GLU A 200 20.02 17.56 11.35
C GLU A 200 19.51 17.52 12.80
N SER A 201 18.55 18.39 13.13
CA SER A 201 18.00 18.49 14.48
C SER A 201 16.48 18.57 14.48
N HIS A 202 15.87 17.99 15.50
CA HIS A 202 14.44 18.16 15.78
C HIS A 202 14.05 19.63 15.94
N LYS A 203 14.96 20.50 16.43
CA LYS A 203 14.73 21.93 16.61
C LYS A 203 14.51 22.65 15.28
N ASP A 204 15.22 22.26 14.23
CA ASP A 204 15.08 22.84 12.90
C ASP A 204 13.70 22.54 12.31
N VAL A 205 13.20 21.34 12.56
CA VAL A 205 11.85 20.90 12.15
C VAL A 205 10.77 21.71 12.87
N LEU A 206 10.93 21.92 14.20
CA LEU A 206 9.99 22.69 15.01
C LEU A 206 10.02 24.19 14.69
N ALA A 207 11.21 24.73 14.37
CA ALA A 207 11.36 26.14 14.01
C ALA A 207 10.72 26.46 12.65
N ASN A 208 10.81 25.56 11.68
CA ASN A 208 10.33 25.78 10.31
C ASN A 208 9.59 24.58 9.71
N PRO A 209 8.38 24.27 10.17
CA PRO A 209 7.58 23.16 9.62
C PRO A 209 7.27 23.31 8.12
N LYS A 210 7.25 24.56 7.63
CA LYS A 210 7.01 24.85 6.20
C LYS A 210 8.09 24.30 5.28
N LEU A 211 9.34 24.17 5.75
CA LEU A 211 10.41 23.58 4.95
C LEU A 211 10.11 22.11 4.60
N ILE A 212 9.53 21.37 5.55
CA ILE A 212 9.12 19.99 5.31
C ILE A 212 8.04 19.95 4.25
N ALA A 213 6.99 20.77 4.41
CA ALA A 213 5.89 20.84 3.46
C ALA A 213 6.38 21.18 2.03
N GLN A 214 7.28 22.14 1.89
CA GLN A 214 7.89 22.51 0.60
C GLN A 214 8.75 21.40 0.02
N THR A 215 9.56 20.73 0.84
CA THR A 215 10.42 19.62 0.41
C THR A 215 9.58 18.46 -0.12
N VAL A 216 8.46 18.17 0.54
CA VAL A 216 7.53 17.13 0.14
C VAL A 216 6.79 17.50 -1.16
N LEU A 217 6.33 18.75 -1.27
CA LEU A 217 5.64 19.26 -2.45
C LEU A 217 6.56 19.22 -3.69
N ASN A 218 7.83 19.62 -3.53
CA ASN A 218 8.81 19.63 -4.62
C ASN A 218 9.21 18.23 -5.13
N LYS A 219 8.88 17.16 -4.39
CA LYS A 219 9.10 15.76 -4.82
C LYS A 219 8.10 15.30 -5.89
N GLY A 220 7.05 16.08 -6.19
CA GLY A 220 6.05 15.72 -7.21
C GLY A 220 5.35 14.39 -6.91
N LEU A 221 4.89 14.20 -5.69
CA LEU A 221 4.29 12.95 -5.19
C LEU A 221 2.92 12.66 -5.79
N ASP A 222 2.31 13.63 -6.47
CA ASP A 222 1.04 13.56 -7.18
C ASP A 222 1.16 12.92 -8.58
N SER A 223 2.37 12.64 -9.04
CA SER A 223 2.58 12.00 -10.35
C SER A 223 1.84 10.65 -10.43
N GLN A 224 1.08 10.45 -11.53
CA GLN A 224 0.27 9.25 -11.78
C GLN A 224 -0.85 9.00 -10.75
N THR A 225 -1.29 10.03 -10.04
CA THR A 225 -2.46 9.95 -9.16
C THR A 225 -3.68 10.63 -9.79
N ALA A 226 -4.87 10.25 -9.32
CA ALA A 226 -6.12 10.90 -9.70
C ALA A 226 -6.27 12.30 -9.07
N TYR A 227 -5.35 12.69 -8.21
CA TYR A 227 -5.37 13.92 -7.43
C TYR A 227 -4.10 14.71 -7.64
N GLU A 228 -4.25 16.03 -7.63
CA GLU A 228 -3.16 16.99 -7.62
C GLU A 228 -3.07 17.62 -6.23
N ILE A 229 -1.87 17.72 -5.67
CA ILE A 229 -1.64 18.29 -4.35
C ILE A 229 -1.55 19.82 -4.50
N VAL A 230 -2.49 20.54 -3.89
CA VAL A 230 -2.52 22.01 -3.89
C VAL A 230 -1.63 22.57 -2.78
N SER A 231 -1.79 22.05 -1.55
CA SER A 231 -0.95 22.42 -0.41
C SER A 231 -0.78 21.27 0.55
N ILE A 232 0.30 21.33 1.33
CA ILE A 232 0.56 20.44 2.46
C ILE A 232 0.78 21.35 3.67
N ASP A 233 -0.06 21.21 4.67
CA ASP A 233 -0.01 22.00 5.89
C ASP A 233 0.30 21.08 7.07
N ILE A 234 1.40 21.34 7.78
CA ILE A 234 1.72 20.62 9.01
C ILE A 234 0.87 21.21 10.12
N ALA A 235 -0.08 20.41 10.62
CA ALA A 235 -1.05 20.87 11.60
C ALA A 235 -0.48 20.85 13.02
N ASP A 236 0.34 19.85 13.35
CA ASP A 236 0.89 19.64 14.67
C ASP A 236 2.18 18.82 14.60
N ILE A 237 3.15 19.15 15.47
CA ILE A 237 4.39 18.40 15.64
C ILE A 237 4.70 18.25 17.11
N ASP A 238 4.58 17.03 17.61
CA ASP A 238 4.93 16.66 18.97
C ASP A 238 6.30 16.04 19.04
N VAL A 239 7.05 16.32 20.12
CA VAL A 239 8.32 15.66 20.40
C VAL A 239 8.06 14.34 21.11
N GLY A 240 8.53 13.24 20.54
CA GLY A 240 8.41 11.91 21.11
C GLY A 240 9.61 11.50 21.95
N ALA A 241 9.92 10.22 21.96
CA ALA A 241 11.02 9.65 22.72
C ALA A 241 12.38 9.92 22.06
N ASN A 242 13.44 9.98 22.88
CA ASN A 242 14.81 9.97 22.38
C ASN A 242 15.20 8.53 22.01
N VAL A 243 14.97 8.15 20.77
CA VAL A 243 15.25 6.78 20.24
C VAL A 243 16.77 6.59 20.11
N GLY A 244 17.50 7.65 19.78
CA GLY A 244 18.95 7.61 19.64
C GLY A 244 19.67 7.27 20.96
N ALA A 245 19.29 7.92 22.06
CA ALA A 245 19.86 7.62 23.37
C ALA A 245 19.51 6.19 23.84
N ARG A 246 18.28 5.73 23.57
CA ARG A 246 17.87 4.36 23.90
C ARG A 246 18.67 3.33 23.09
N LEU A 247 18.83 3.56 21.80
CA LEU A 247 19.62 2.67 20.94
C LEU A 247 21.08 2.60 21.39
N GLN A 248 21.68 3.74 21.80
CA GLN A 248 23.05 3.78 22.35
C GLN A 248 23.15 3.00 23.67
N ALA A 249 22.13 3.09 24.55
CA ALA A 249 22.10 2.34 25.80
C ALA A 249 21.98 0.82 25.52
N ASP A 250 21.09 0.42 24.60
CA ASP A 250 20.92 -0.98 24.19
C ASP A 250 22.21 -1.53 23.54
N GLN A 251 22.91 -0.71 22.72
CA GLN A 251 24.19 -1.06 22.12
C GLN A 251 25.28 -1.26 23.20
N ALA A 252 25.39 -0.33 24.15
CA ALA A 252 26.37 -0.44 25.24
C ALA A 252 26.10 -1.68 26.13
N GLU A 253 24.83 -2.00 26.37
CA GLU A 253 24.47 -3.23 27.10
C GLU A 253 24.84 -4.50 26.30
N ALA A 254 24.60 -4.52 24.99
CA ALA A 254 25.00 -5.62 24.12
C ALA A 254 26.54 -5.78 24.10
N ASP A 255 27.28 -4.70 23.97
CA ASP A 255 28.74 -4.71 23.98
C ASP A 255 29.29 -5.22 25.33
N MET A 256 28.67 -4.82 26.44
CA MET A 256 29.02 -5.32 27.77
C MET A 256 28.74 -6.82 27.92
N ARG A 257 27.62 -7.32 27.35
CA ARG A 257 27.32 -8.77 27.32
C ARG A 257 28.35 -9.56 26.50
N ILE A 258 28.73 -9.02 25.34
CA ILE A 258 29.78 -9.61 24.49
C ILE A 258 31.12 -9.62 25.21
N ALA A 259 31.50 -8.52 25.87
CA ALA A 259 32.75 -8.45 26.63
C ALA A 259 32.77 -9.44 27.80
N LYS A 260 31.67 -9.59 28.53
CA LYS A 260 31.52 -10.62 29.60
C LYS A 260 31.65 -12.04 29.05
N ALA A 261 30.96 -12.33 27.94
CA ALA A 261 31.02 -13.66 27.31
C ALA A 261 32.46 -14.00 26.87
N LYS A 262 33.18 -13.04 26.25
CA LYS A 262 34.58 -13.21 25.89
C LYS A 262 35.50 -13.39 27.10
N ALA A 263 35.22 -12.69 28.20
CA ALA A 263 35.98 -12.87 29.45
C ALA A 263 35.76 -14.26 30.06
N GLU A 264 34.52 -14.75 30.10
CA GLU A 264 34.21 -16.11 30.58
C GLU A 264 34.79 -17.19 29.65
N GLU A 265 34.76 -16.97 28.33
CA GLU A 265 35.42 -17.88 27.37
C GLU A 265 36.92 -17.96 27.63
N ARG A 266 37.63 -16.82 27.79
CA ARG A 266 39.07 -16.80 28.13
C ARG A 266 39.34 -17.47 29.48
N ARG A 267 38.45 -17.27 30.48
CA ARG A 267 38.59 -17.88 31.78
C ARG A 267 38.40 -19.39 31.70
N ALA A 268 37.39 -19.87 30.94
CA ALA A 268 37.14 -21.27 30.71
C ALA A 268 38.33 -21.96 30.00
N LEU A 269 38.89 -21.30 28.97
CA LEU A 269 40.08 -21.79 28.28
C LEU A 269 41.31 -21.85 29.22
N ALA A 270 41.57 -20.80 30.02
CA ALA A 270 42.66 -20.83 30.99
C ALA A 270 42.50 -21.94 32.06
N VAL A 271 41.28 -22.21 32.50
CA VAL A 271 40.98 -23.31 33.42
C VAL A 271 41.21 -24.67 32.75
N ALA A 272 40.78 -24.83 31.48
CA ALA A 272 41.00 -26.03 30.69
C ALA A 272 42.50 -26.30 30.48
N ASP A 273 43.27 -25.27 30.10
CA ASP A 273 44.75 -25.35 29.96
C ASP A 273 45.44 -25.73 31.29
N ASP A 274 45.03 -25.13 32.41
CA ASP A 274 45.55 -25.49 33.75
C ASP A 274 45.26 -26.97 34.10
N GLN A 275 44.04 -27.46 33.81
CA GLN A 275 43.72 -28.86 34.04
C GLN A 275 44.51 -29.81 33.09
N GLU A 276 44.69 -29.44 31.84
CA GLU A 276 45.48 -30.19 30.88
C GLU A 276 46.97 -30.28 31.36
N MET A 277 47.55 -29.15 31.78
CA MET A 277 48.90 -29.13 32.32
C MET A 277 49.05 -29.93 33.59
N LYS A 278 48.05 -29.94 34.50
CA LYS A 278 48.04 -30.78 35.67
C LYS A 278 47.98 -32.27 35.32
N ALA A 279 47.14 -32.64 34.34
CA ALA A 279 47.03 -34.03 33.84
C ALA A 279 48.35 -34.47 33.21
N LEU A 280 49.01 -33.61 32.41
CA LEU A 280 50.30 -33.88 31.80
C LEU A 280 51.42 -34.02 32.87
N THR A 281 51.34 -33.21 33.90
CA THR A 281 52.29 -33.32 35.04
C THR A 281 52.11 -34.64 35.76
N GLN A 282 50.86 -35.09 36.02
CA GLN A 282 50.60 -36.40 36.64
C GLN A 282 51.03 -37.56 35.75
N GLU A 283 50.81 -37.48 34.46
CA GLU A 283 51.25 -38.47 33.47
C GLU A 283 52.77 -38.58 33.46
N ASN A 284 53.47 -37.44 33.44
CA ASN A 284 54.94 -37.41 33.52
C ASN A 284 55.47 -37.95 34.84
N GLN A 285 54.83 -37.62 35.98
CA GLN A 285 55.17 -38.25 37.29
C GLN A 285 54.94 -39.76 37.28
N ALA A 286 53.88 -40.24 36.71
CA ALA A 286 53.62 -41.67 36.55
C ALA A 286 54.70 -42.34 35.70
N LYS A 287 55.16 -41.71 34.61
CA LYS A 287 56.24 -42.21 33.76
C LYS A 287 57.59 -42.26 34.54
N VAL A 288 57.87 -41.24 35.36
CA VAL A 288 59.06 -41.25 36.26
C VAL A 288 58.98 -42.36 37.23
N VAL A 289 57.87 -42.59 37.97
CA VAL A 289 57.66 -43.65 38.92
C VAL A 289 57.79 -45.05 38.26
N LEU A 290 57.26 -45.20 37.04
CA LEU A 290 57.41 -46.43 36.26
C LEU A 290 58.90 -46.71 35.91
N ALA A 291 59.62 -45.66 35.47
CA ALA A 291 61.06 -45.76 35.14
C ALA A 291 61.88 -46.05 36.39
N GLU A 292 61.56 -45.44 37.56
CA GLU A 292 62.19 -45.74 38.83
C GLU A 292 61.91 -47.19 39.31
N ALA A 293 60.69 -47.70 39.05
CA ALA A 293 60.32 -49.08 39.34
C ALA A 293 61.03 -50.12 38.46
N GLU A 294 61.47 -49.76 37.27
CA GLU A 294 62.24 -50.62 36.40
C GLU A 294 63.68 -50.81 36.87
N ILE A 295 64.30 -49.83 37.58
CA ILE A 295 65.65 -49.94 38.15
C ILE A 295 65.83 -51.12 39.08
N PRO A 296 65.01 -51.33 40.15
CA PRO A 296 65.12 -52.45 40.96
C PRO A 296 64.82 -53.77 40.30
N LYS A 297 63.88 -53.80 39.30
CA LYS A 297 63.67 -54.97 38.47
C LYS A 297 64.89 -55.33 37.65
N ALA A 298 65.48 -54.37 36.97
CA ALA A 298 66.75 -54.56 36.20
C ALA A 298 67.90 -55.03 37.11
N MET A 299 68.00 -54.52 38.35
CA MET A 299 68.97 -54.92 39.35
C MET A 299 68.68 -56.37 39.82
N ALA A 300 67.45 -56.68 40.06
CA ALA A 300 67.06 -58.06 40.44
C ALA A 300 67.34 -59.12 39.36
N ASP A 301 67.05 -58.74 38.08
CA ASP A 301 67.33 -59.61 36.94
C ASP A 301 68.85 -59.73 36.64
N ALA A 302 69.62 -58.69 36.83
CA ALA A 302 71.07 -58.72 36.74
C ALA A 302 71.71 -59.55 37.85
N TYR A 303 71.09 -59.52 39.02
CA TYR A 303 71.51 -60.39 40.11
C TYR A 303 71.18 -61.87 39.83
N ARG A 304 69.99 -62.16 39.34
CA ARG A 304 69.58 -63.56 38.98
C ARG A 304 70.40 -64.09 37.80
N SER A 305 70.80 -63.25 36.84
CA SER A 305 71.64 -63.65 35.68
C SER A 305 73.15 -63.76 36.05
N GLY A 306 73.55 -63.48 37.27
CA GLY A 306 74.95 -63.56 37.69
C GLY A 306 75.84 -62.41 37.22
N GLY A 307 75.21 -61.33 36.66
CA GLY A 307 75.93 -60.14 36.10
C GLY A 307 76.45 -59.18 37.17
N LEU A 308 75.91 -59.27 38.39
CA LEU A 308 76.36 -58.44 39.52
C LEU A 308 77.16 -59.29 40.45
N ARG A 309 78.48 -59.43 40.29
CA ARG A 309 79.41 -59.92 41.31
C ARG A 309 79.63 -58.78 42.27
N ALA A 310 79.34 -59.00 43.57
CA ALA A 310 79.79 -58.12 44.65
C ALA A 310 81.27 -58.03 44.61
N LYS A 311 81.83 -56.93 44.16
CA LYS A 311 83.20 -56.63 44.34
C LYS A 311 83.41 -56.31 45.82
N GLU A 312 83.96 -57.30 46.59
CA GLU A 312 84.46 -56.98 47.91
C GLU A 312 85.37 -55.74 47.81
N VAL A 313 84.93 -54.67 48.39
CA VAL A 313 85.82 -53.57 48.68
C VAL A 313 86.65 -53.99 49.89
N ALA A 314 87.75 -54.63 49.52
CA ALA A 314 88.80 -54.79 50.49
C ALA A 314 89.33 -53.44 50.88
N GLY A 315 89.27 -53.23 52.21
CA GLY A 315 89.74 -52.01 52.81
C GLY A 315 91.20 -51.78 52.55
N ASN A 316 91.52 -50.59 52.26
CA ASN A 316 92.88 -50.12 52.62
C ASN A 316 92.68 -48.75 53.28
N GLY A 317 92.72 -48.84 54.63
CA GLY A 317 93.08 -47.67 55.41
C GLY A 317 94.55 -47.39 55.20
N GLN A 318 94.95 -46.22 54.95
CA GLN A 318 96.05 -45.57 55.64
C GLN A 318 96.23 -44.12 55.12
N ALA A 319 96.10 -43.27 56.03
CA ALA A 319 97.00 -42.12 56.30
C ALA A 319 97.20 -41.05 55.18
N GLY A 320 96.94 -39.87 55.54
CA GLY A 320 97.36 -38.62 54.95
C GLY A 320 96.45 -37.47 55.23
#